data_aaa949dba3a437b5e683133c6649c6c5
#
_entry.id   aaa949dba3a437b5e683133c6649c6c5
#
_cell.length_a   1.000
_cell.length_b   1.000
_cell.length_c   1.000
_cell.angle_alpha   90.00
_cell.angle_beta   90.00
_cell.angle_gamma   90.00
#
_symmetry.space_group_name_H-M   'P 1'
#
loop_
_entity.id
_entity.type
_entity.pdbx_description
1 polymer ?
#
loop_
_entity_poly.entity_id
_entity_poly.type
_entity_poly.pdbx_seq_one_letter_code
_entity_poly.pdbx_strand_id
1 'polypeptide(L)'
;VKALMLAALLVTAACAPAIQSSGLQPVVTERLYFGRNVAQTLGVTDSAWAVFVADVVSARLPNGFTFWAAEGEWRGADGRSAREPSFVLEVVHPQRSTGIDAAIVAIIAEYKRRFSQESVLRVVTAGRAAY
;
A
#
# COMPACT_ATOMS: atom_id res chain seq x y z
N VAL A 1 7.71 -72.54 16.58
CA VAL A 1 8.44 -71.28 16.88
C VAL A 1 8.15 -70.31 15.73
N LYS A 2 7.24 -69.29 15.98
CA LYS A 2 6.89 -68.24 15.01
C LYS A 2 7.69 -67.02 15.35
N ALA A 3 8.63 -66.63 14.47
CA ALA A 3 9.37 -65.37 14.59
C ALA A 3 8.52 -64.24 14.04
N LEU A 4 8.19 -63.25 14.90
CA LEU A 4 7.49 -62.02 14.49
C LEU A 4 8.55 -60.99 14.09
N MET A 5 8.61 -60.65 12.77
CA MET A 5 9.45 -59.57 12.30
C MET A 5 8.69 -58.22 12.51
N LEU A 6 9.21 -57.39 13.37
CA LEU A 6 8.72 -56.05 13.62
C LEU A 6 9.44 -55.10 12.65
N ALA A 7 8.73 -54.61 11.60
CA ALA A 7 9.25 -53.63 10.70
C ALA A 7 9.13 -52.23 11.33
N ALA A 8 10.27 -51.64 11.68
CA ALA A 8 10.34 -50.27 12.16
C ALA A 8 10.28 -49.30 10.96
N LEU A 9 9.19 -48.55 10.89
CA LEU A 9 9.01 -47.49 9.88
C LEU A 9 9.78 -46.25 10.34
N LEU A 10 10.94 -45.96 9.73
CA LEU A 10 11.66 -44.71 9.94
C LEU A 10 10.95 -43.60 9.18
N VAL A 11 10.26 -42.73 9.90
CA VAL A 11 9.74 -41.48 9.37
C VAL A 11 10.89 -40.45 9.37
N THR A 12 11.51 -40.25 8.19
CA THR A 12 12.47 -39.16 7.99
C THR A 12 11.69 -37.87 7.89
N ALA A 13 11.66 -37.04 8.93
CA ALA A 13 11.21 -35.69 8.88
C ALA A 13 12.19 -34.89 8.00
N ALA A 14 11.80 -34.60 6.78
CA ALA A 14 12.53 -33.68 5.91
C ALA A 14 12.38 -32.27 6.50
N CYS A 15 13.40 -31.81 7.24
CA CYS A 15 13.53 -30.39 7.55
C CYS A 15 13.78 -29.63 6.25
N ALA A 16 12.74 -29.00 5.70
CA ALA A 16 12.93 -28.01 4.64
C ALA A 16 13.79 -26.88 5.24
N PRO A 17 14.89 -26.46 4.58
CA PRO A 17 15.68 -25.34 5.05
C PRO A 17 14.78 -24.10 5.07
N ALA A 18 14.54 -23.54 6.26
CA ALA A 18 13.96 -22.21 6.39
C ALA A 18 14.92 -21.25 5.68
N ILE A 19 14.48 -20.62 4.61
CA ILE A 19 15.23 -19.55 3.98
C ILE A 19 15.34 -18.45 5.03
N GLN A 20 16.47 -18.40 5.71
CA GLN A 20 16.83 -17.30 6.59
C GLN A 20 17.08 -16.09 5.71
N SER A 21 16.03 -15.32 5.44
CA SER A 21 16.15 -14.00 4.83
C SER A 21 16.75 -13.06 5.88
N SER A 22 18.08 -13.09 6.00
CA SER A 22 18.82 -12.25 6.92
C SER A 22 18.53 -10.78 6.61
N GLY A 23 18.06 -10.05 7.60
CA GLY A 23 17.81 -8.60 7.50
C GLY A 23 16.39 -8.18 7.12
N LEU A 24 15.53 -9.06 6.61
CA LEU A 24 14.15 -8.70 6.29
C LEU A 24 13.26 -8.64 7.53
N GLN A 25 12.60 -7.50 7.73
CA GLN A 25 11.65 -7.26 8.80
C GLN A 25 10.20 -7.25 8.29
N PRO A 26 9.23 -7.67 9.09
CA PRO A 26 7.81 -7.56 8.73
C PRO A 26 7.41 -6.10 8.54
N VAL A 27 6.82 -5.79 7.39
CA VAL A 27 6.35 -4.45 7.04
C VAL A 27 4.93 -4.51 6.48
N VAL A 28 4.30 -3.34 6.44
CA VAL A 28 3.09 -3.07 5.69
C VAL A 28 3.41 -2.01 4.64
N THR A 29 2.96 -2.26 3.42
CA THR A 29 2.96 -1.29 2.34
C THR A 29 1.55 -0.73 2.19
N GLU A 30 1.40 0.55 2.34
CA GLU A 30 0.18 1.31 2.07
C GLU A 30 0.32 2.02 0.74
N ARG A 31 -0.65 1.86 -0.15
CA ARG A 31 -0.65 2.54 -1.43
C ARG A 31 -1.96 3.27 -1.62
N LEU A 32 -1.86 4.58 -1.86
CA LEU A 32 -2.99 5.49 -2.01
C LEU A 32 -3.04 6.01 -3.43
N TYR A 33 -4.19 5.95 -4.07
CA TYR A 33 -4.40 6.43 -5.43
C TYR A 33 -5.28 7.68 -5.40
N PHE A 34 -4.69 8.81 -5.75
CA PHE A 34 -5.30 10.13 -5.73
C PHE A 34 -5.70 10.53 -7.16
N GLY A 35 -6.97 10.44 -7.49
CA GLY A 35 -7.49 10.93 -8.76
C GLY A 35 -7.33 12.45 -8.85
N ARG A 36 -7.07 12.97 -10.06
CA ARG A 36 -6.77 14.39 -10.30
C ARG A 36 -7.91 15.15 -10.96
N ASN A 37 -8.92 14.45 -11.47
CA ASN A 37 -10.04 15.09 -12.15
C ASN A 37 -11.12 15.52 -11.16
N VAL A 38 -11.72 16.67 -11.45
CA VAL A 38 -12.97 17.13 -10.85
C VAL A 38 -13.95 17.36 -11.99
N ALA A 39 -15.10 16.70 -11.95
CA ALA A 39 -16.10 16.76 -13.02
C ALA A 39 -15.49 16.54 -14.43
N GLN A 40 -14.64 15.52 -14.58
CA GLN A 40 -13.98 15.11 -15.84
C GLN A 40 -12.92 16.07 -16.39
N THR A 41 -12.55 17.09 -15.66
CA THR A 41 -11.46 18.00 -16.00
C THR A 41 -10.33 17.94 -14.97
N LEU A 42 -9.11 18.26 -15.39
CA LEU A 42 -7.97 18.29 -14.48
C LEU A 42 -8.21 19.34 -13.39
N GLY A 43 -8.51 18.89 -12.17
CA GLY A 43 -8.73 19.76 -11.01
C GLY A 43 -7.51 19.87 -10.08
N VAL A 44 -6.63 18.85 -10.09
CA VAL A 44 -5.43 18.84 -9.26
C VAL A 44 -4.20 18.97 -10.15
N THR A 45 -3.62 20.16 -10.20
CA THR A 45 -2.38 20.44 -10.94
C THR A 45 -1.16 19.89 -10.20
N ASP A 46 -0.01 19.81 -10.89
CA ASP A 46 1.25 19.37 -10.26
C ASP A 46 1.68 20.31 -9.12
N SER A 47 1.46 21.62 -9.28
CA SER A 47 1.75 22.60 -8.24
C SER A 47 0.82 22.44 -7.02
N ALA A 48 -0.47 22.22 -7.24
CA ALA A 48 -1.42 21.96 -6.16
C ALA A 48 -1.07 20.67 -5.39
N TRP A 49 -0.66 19.63 -6.13
CA TRP A 49 -0.15 18.39 -5.52
C TRP A 49 1.11 18.64 -4.70
N ALA A 50 2.09 19.37 -5.25
CA ALA A 50 3.34 19.68 -4.53
C ALA A 50 3.08 20.41 -3.21
N VAL A 51 2.16 21.39 -3.21
CA VAL A 51 1.74 22.09 -1.98
C VAL A 51 1.05 21.12 -1.01
N PHE A 52 0.15 20.27 -1.51
CA PHE A 52 -0.51 19.26 -0.67
C PHE A 52 0.51 18.30 -0.02
N VAL A 53 1.48 17.83 -0.77
CA VAL A 53 2.54 16.97 -0.24
C VAL A 53 3.33 17.68 0.85
N ALA A 54 3.75 18.92 0.62
CA ALA A 54 4.52 19.70 1.60
C ALA A 54 3.73 19.97 2.89
N ASP A 55 2.48 20.43 2.75
CA ASP A 55 1.68 20.87 3.90
C ASP A 55 1.06 19.73 4.70
N VAL A 56 0.69 18.64 4.02
CA VAL A 56 -0.19 17.62 4.58
C VAL A 56 0.51 16.29 4.74
N VAL A 57 1.13 15.80 3.66
CA VAL A 57 1.72 14.46 3.63
C VAL A 57 3.00 14.42 4.46
N SER A 58 3.93 15.33 4.18
CA SER A 58 5.24 15.37 4.86
C SER A 58 5.11 15.57 6.36
N ALA A 59 4.15 16.38 6.79
CA ALA A 59 3.89 16.61 8.21
C ALA A 59 3.36 15.37 8.95
N ARG A 60 2.67 14.47 8.24
CA ARG A 60 2.03 13.28 8.82
C ARG A 60 2.83 11.99 8.63
N LEU A 61 3.73 11.98 7.67
CA LEU A 61 4.59 10.84 7.33
C LEU A 61 6.07 11.23 7.39
N PRO A 62 6.57 11.61 8.57
CA PRO A 62 7.93 12.14 8.72
C PRO A 62 9.03 11.09 8.45
N ASN A 63 8.69 9.79 8.49
CA ASN A 63 9.62 8.70 8.27
C ASN A 63 9.82 8.37 6.78
N GLY A 64 9.10 9.04 5.90
CA GLY A 64 9.26 8.92 4.46
C GLY A 64 8.09 8.25 3.74
N PHE A 65 8.03 8.56 2.48
CA PHE A 65 7.06 8.03 1.51
C PHE A 65 7.64 8.20 0.10
N THR A 66 7.07 7.51 -0.86
CA THR A 66 7.38 7.67 -2.28
C THR A 66 6.10 8.01 -3.02
N PHE A 67 6.16 8.85 -4.03
CA PHE A 67 5.02 9.07 -4.91
C PHE A 67 5.45 9.20 -6.37
N TRP A 68 4.52 8.92 -7.29
CA TRP A 68 4.72 9.07 -8.73
C TRP A 68 3.40 9.42 -9.41
N ALA A 69 3.50 10.00 -10.60
CA ALA A 69 2.35 10.21 -11.47
C ALA A 69 1.96 8.90 -12.15
N ALA A 70 0.66 8.68 -12.30
CA ALA A 70 0.10 7.51 -12.95
C ALA A 70 -1.11 7.90 -13.81
N GLU A 71 -1.48 7.03 -14.73
CA GLU A 71 -2.70 7.10 -15.52
C GLU A 71 -3.63 5.96 -15.11
N GLY A 72 -4.89 6.29 -14.89
CA GLY A 72 -5.93 5.33 -14.58
C GLY A 72 -7.06 5.37 -15.60
N GLU A 73 -7.83 4.31 -15.63
CA GLU A 73 -9.09 4.25 -16.36
C GLU A 73 -10.15 3.64 -15.45
N TRP A 74 -11.23 4.35 -15.25
CA TRP A 74 -12.34 3.96 -14.40
C TRP A 74 -13.60 3.79 -15.22
N ARG A 75 -14.40 2.82 -14.86
CA ARG A 75 -15.75 2.70 -15.40
C ARG A 75 -16.73 3.34 -14.44
N GLY A 76 -17.38 4.41 -14.87
CA GLY A 76 -18.42 5.08 -14.11
C GLY A 76 -19.67 4.23 -13.96
N ALA A 77 -20.57 4.64 -13.08
CA ALA A 77 -21.87 3.99 -12.88
C ALA A 77 -22.75 4.02 -14.15
N ASP A 78 -22.50 4.94 -15.07
CA ASP A 78 -23.12 5.07 -16.39
C ASP A 78 -22.55 4.10 -17.44
N GLY A 79 -21.59 3.24 -17.05
CA GLY A 79 -20.92 2.28 -17.91
C GLY A 79 -19.85 2.86 -18.84
N ARG A 80 -19.58 4.17 -18.78
CA ARG A 80 -18.57 4.83 -19.60
C ARG A 80 -17.20 4.71 -18.93
N SER A 81 -16.16 4.46 -19.73
CA SER A 81 -14.79 4.56 -19.28
C SER A 81 -14.32 6.02 -19.31
N ALA A 82 -13.69 6.46 -18.23
CA ALA A 82 -13.06 7.75 -18.14
C ALA A 82 -11.57 7.54 -17.80
N ARG A 83 -10.69 8.16 -18.59
CA ARG A 83 -9.27 8.25 -18.26
C ARG A 83 -9.06 9.33 -17.22
N GLU A 84 -8.26 9.02 -16.23
CA GLU A 84 -7.96 9.94 -15.15
C GLU A 84 -6.48 9.89 -14.81
N PRO A 85 -5.75 11.00 -14.95
CA PRO A 85 -4.43 11.11 -14.36
C PRO A 85 -4.56 11.02 -12.84
N SER A 86 -3.57 10.43 -12.19
CA SER A 86 -3.54 10.26 -10.74
C SER A 86 -2.14 10.42 -10.19
N PHE A 87 -2.04 10.62 -8.88
CA PHE A 87 -0.82 10.38 -8.14
C PHE A 87 -0.97 9.13 -7.28
N VAL A 88 0.07 8.33 -7.23
CA VAL A 88 0.16 7.20 -6.31
C VAL A 88 1.16 7.56 -5.22
N LEU A 89 0.76 7.42 -3.97
CA LEU A 89 1.61 7.58 -2.80
C LEU A 89 1.80 6.22 -2.15
N GLU A 90 3.04 5.85 -1.89
CA GLU A 90 3.39 4.61 -1.22
C GLU A 90 4.14 4.89 0.08
N VAL A 91 3.70 4.22 1.14
CA VAL A 91 4.35 4.24 2.46
C VAL A 91 4.67 2.81 2.85
N VAL A 92 5.91 2.57 3.20
CA VAL A 92 6.33 1.29 3.79
C VAL A 92 6.68 1.54 5.25
N HIS A 93 6.07 0.80 6.15
CA HIS A 93 6.28 0.98 7.57
C HIS A 93 6.33 -0.37 8.32
N PRO A 94 6.99 -0.45 9.49
CA PRO A 94 6.97 -1.65 10.31
C PRO A 94 5.52 -2.07 10.64
N GLN A 95 5.25 -3.36 10.61
CA GLN A 95 3.90 -3.91 10.85
C GLN A 95 3.29 -3.47 12.19
N ARG A 96 4.13 -3.17 13.18
CA ARG A 96 3.70 -2.73 14.52
C ARG A 96 3.73 -1.21 14.73
N SER A 97 3.85 -0.43 13.66
CA SER A 97 3.81 1.03 13.77
C SER A 97 2.45 1.50 14.27
N THR A 98 2.47 2.42 15.23
CA THR A 98 1.28 3.09 15.74
C THR A 98 1.13 4.46 15.06
N GLY A 99 -0.13 4.91 14.90
CA GLY A 99 -0.43 6.24 14.35
C GLY A 99 -0.42 6.36 12.84
N ILE A 100 0.14 5.41 12.09
CA ILE A 100 0.16 5.45 10.61
C ILE A 100 -1.26 5.41 10.04
N ASP A 101 -2.12 4.55 10.55
CA ASP A 101 -3.51 4.47 10.08
C ASP A 101 -4.24 5.80 10.23
N ALA A 102 -4.13 6.43 11.40
CA ALA A 102 -4.73 7.74 11.65
C ALA A 102 -4.15 8.84 10.74
N ALA A 103 -2.82 8.80 10.48
CA ALA A 103 -2.17 9.73 9.56
C ALA A 103 -2.70 9.57 8.14
N ILE A 104 -2.83 8.35 7.65
CA ILE A 104 -3.34 8.04 6.31
C ILE A 104 -4.81 8.46 6.18
N VAL A 105 -5.65 8.15 7.17
CA VAL A 105 -7.05 8.58 7.18
C VAL A 105 -7.16 10.11 7.11
N ALA A 106 -6.32 10.83 7.87
CA ALA A 106 -6.30 12.29 7.84
C ALA A 106 -5.80 12.86 6.48
N ILE A 107 -4.81 12.23 5.85
CA ILE A 107 -4.34 12.62 4.51
C ILE A 107 -5.47 12.45 3.49
N ILE A 108 -6.15 11.31 3.49
CA ILE A 108 -7.27 11.03 2.59
C ILE A 108 -8.40 12.04 2.79
N ALA A 109 -8.79 12.29 4.04
CA ALA A 109 -9.86 13.23 4.36
C ALA A 109 -9.53 14.65 3.88
N GLU A 110 -8.29 15.11 4.09
CA GLU A 110 -7.85 16.44 3.67
C GLU A 110 -7.76 16.56 2.15
N TYR A 111 -7.30 15.51 1.44
CA TYR A 111 -7.31 15.50 -0.02
C TYR A 111 -8.73 15.64 -0.58
N LYS A 112 -9.64 14.82 -0.09
CA LYS A 112 -11.06 14.87 -0.48
C LYS A 112 -11.68 16.24 -0.25
N ARG A 113 -11.42 16.82 0.92
CA ARG A 113 -11.92 18.16 1.28
C ARG A 113 -11.32 19.26 0.39
N ARG A 114 -9.99 19.24 0.21
CA ARG A 114 -9.26 20.32 -0.50
C ARG A 114 -9.55 20.33 -2.00
N PHE A 115 -9.71 19.16 -2.60
CA PHE A 115 -9.84 19.01 -4.04
C PHE A 115 -11.21 18.49 -4.49
N SER A 116 -12.21 18.51 -3.61
CA SER A 116 -13.58 18.06 -3.92
C SER A 116 -13.64 16.66 -4.52
N GLN A 117 -12.79 15.75 -4.00
CA GLN A 117 -12.73 14.36 -4.47
C GLN A 117 -13.71 13.47 -3.71
N GLU A 118 -14.36 12.56 -4.40
CA GLU A 118 -15.32 11.62 -3.80
C GLU A 118 -14.62 10.51 -3.02
N SER A 119 -13.51 10.01 -3.54
CA SER A 119 -12.80 8.86 -2.97
C SER A 119 -11.29 8.92 -3.21
N VAL A 120 -10.55 8.17 -2.41
CA VAL A 120 -9.16 7.80 -2.62
C VAL A 120 -9.07 6.30 -2.37
N LEU A 121 -8.58 5.54 -3.36
CA LEU A 121 -8.37 4.11 -3.17
C LEU A 121 -7.16 3.89 -2.27
N ARG A 122 -7.33 3.10 -1.22
CA ARG A 122 -6.26 2.66 -0.33
C ARG A 122 -6.09 1.15 -0.45
N VAL A 123 -4.86 0.71 -0.72
CA VAL A 123 -4.48 -0.71 -0.78
C VAL A 123 -3.45 -0.97 0.31
N VAL A 124 -3.66 -2.03 1.09
CA VAL A 124 -2.79 -2.44 2.20
C VAL A 124 -2.24 -3.83 1.92
N THR A 125 -0.92 -3.97 1.95
CA THR A 125 -0.25 -5.25 1.66
C THR A 125 0.78 -5.55 2.74
N ALA A 126 0.70 -6.73 3.35
CA ALA A 126 1.74 -7.22 4.25
C ALA A 126 2.93 -7.75 3.44
N GLY A 127 4.14 -7.48 3.94
CA GLY A 127 5.36 -7.87 3.26
C GLY A 127 6.56 -7.95 4.20
N ARG A 128 7.74 -8.00 3.60
CA ARG A 128 9.03 -7.96 4.30
C ARG A 128 9.96 -7.02 3.56
N ALA A 129 10.71 -6.20 4.29
CA ALA A 129 11.69 -5.27 3.73
C ALA A 129 12.98 -5.26 4.56
N ALA A 130 14.08 -4.84 3.92
CA ALA A 130 15.35 -4.49 4.55
C ALA A 130 15.72 -3.06 4.14
N TYR A 131 16.43 -2.36 5.02
CA TYR A 131 16.93 -1.00 4.80
C TYR A 131 18.45 -1.00 4.85
#